data_b18fc82ac379dfc0a7dd8640191fed90
#
_entry.id   b18fc82ac379dfc0a7dd8640191fed90
#
_cell.length_a   1.000
_cell.length_b   1.000
_cell.length_c   1.000
_cell.angle_alpha   90.00
_cell.angle_beta   90.00
_cell.angle_gamma   90.00
#
_symmetry.space_group_name_H-M   'P 1'
#
loop_
_entity.id
_entity.type
_entity.pdbx_description
1 polymer ?
#
loop_
_entity_poly.entity_id
_entity_poly.type
_entity_poly.pdbx_seq_one_letter_code
_entity_poly.pdbx_strand_id
1 'polypeptide(L)'
;AIFQSLQGSHGKNELKKILLTASGGPFRGKKQEDLLNIRVEDALKHPNWAMGRKITIDSSTMVNKGLEVMEARWLFNVDIDDVQVVVQPQSVIHSMVEYVDGAVIAQLGTPDMKLPIQYALYYPERRCTCLRGRAMRWNTSDGI
;
A
#
# COMPACT_ATOMS: atom_id res chain seq x y z
N ALA A 1 -3.25 1.19 6.62
CA ALA A 1 -3.82 -0.04 6.03
C ALA A 1 -3.58 -1.24 6.95
N ILE A 2 -2.35 -1.66 7.21
CA ILE A 2 -2.02 -2.83 8.06
C ILE A 2 -2.71 -2.74 9.42
N PHE A 3 -2.59 -1.61 10.13
CA PHE A 3 -3.26 -1.38 11.40
C PHE A 3 -4.78 -1.63 11.34
N GLN A 4 -5.44 -1.23 10.25
CA GLN A 4 -6.87 -1.48 10.06
C GLN A 4 -7.18 -2.96 9.83
N SER A 5 -6.31 -3.67 9.12
CA SER A 5 -6.47 -5.11 8.87
C SER A 5 -6.22 -5.95 10.12
N LEU A 6 -5.52 -5.40 11.12
CA LEU A 6 -5.26 -6.04 12.42
C LEU A 6 -6.36 -5.80 13.47
N GLN A 7 -7.38 -4.99 13.18
CA GLN A 7 -8.41 -4.62 14.18
C GLN A 7 -9.22 -5.81 14.71
N GLY A 8 -9.31 -6.91 13.95
CA GLY A 8 -9.99 -8.13 14.37
C GLY A 8 -9.10 -9.12 15.12
N SER A 9 -7.81 -8.85 15.26
CA SER A 9 -6.85 -9.71 15.94
C SER A 9 -6.88 -9.47 17.45
N HIS A 10 -6.92 -10.53 18.23
CA HIS A 10 -6.94 -10.48 19.70
C HIS A 10 -5.66 -11.04 20.32
N GLY A 11 -4.84 -11.77 19.55
CA GLY A 11 -3.63 -12.45 20.00
C GLY A 11 -2.38 -12.06 19.25
N LYS A 12 -1.24 -12.04 19.94
CA LYS A 12 0.06 -11.71 19.35
C LYS A 12 0.56 -12.76 18.34
N ASN A 13 0.02 -14.00 18.40
CA ASN A 13 0.46 -15.13 17.59
C ASN A 13 -0.51 -15.44 16.44
N GLU A 14 -1.46 -14.58 16.15
CA GLU A 14 -2.45 -14.79 15.08
C GLU A 14 -1.95 -14.30 13.72
N LEU A 15 -1.06 -13.32 13.71
CA LEU A 15 -0.46 -12.77 12.50
C LEU A 15 0.62 -13.71 11.98
N LYS A 16 0.46 -14.17 10.73
CA LYS A 16 1.43 -15.01 10.03
C LYS A 16 2.34 -14.19 9.13
N LYS A 17 1.76 -13.28 8.32
CA LYS A 17 2.52 -12.43 7.40
C LYS A 17 1.87 -11.06 7.21
N ILE A 18 2.70 -10.08 6.94
CA ILE A 18 2.28 -8.78 6.40
C ILE A 18 2.55 -8.77 4.91
N LEU A 19 1.53 -8.45 4.11
CA LEU A 19 1.61 -8.33 2.66
C LEU A 19 1.55 -6.85 2.29
N LEU A 20 2.73 -6.24 2.08
CA LEU A 20 2.86 -4.84 1.67
C LEU A 20 2.61 -4.70 0.18
N THR A 21 1.58 -3.97 -0.21
CA THR A 21 1.34 -3.71 -1.62
C THR A 21 2.19 -2.56 -2.14
N ALA A 22 2.60 -2.67 -3.39
CA ALA A 22 3.34 -1.66 -4.14
C ALA A 22 2.76 -1.51 -5.54
N SER A 23 2.76 -0.30 -6.10
CA SER A 23 2.41 -0.09 -7.51
C SER A 23 3.44 -0.66 -8.47
N GLY A 24 4.67 -0.84 -8.01
CA GLY A 24 5.82 -1.24 -8.80
C GLY A 24 6.57 -0.07 -9.47
N GLY A 25 6.06 1.15 -9.30
CA GLY A 25 6.68 2.35 -9.88
C GLY A 25 6.56 2.45 -11.41
N PRO A 26 7.11 3.54 -12.01
CA PRO A 26 7.02 3.81 -13.45
C PRO A 26 7.90 2.88 -14.30
N PHE A 27 8.85 2.17 -13.71
CA PHE A 27 9.79 1.32 -14.44
C PHE A 27 9.43 -0.16 -14.40
N ARG A 28 8.29 -0.50 -13.82
CA ARG A 28 7.79 -1.87 -13.78
C ARG A 28 7.67 -2.46 -15.17
N GLY A 29 8.24 -3.67 -15.34
CA GLY A 29 8.23 -4.40 -16.62
C GLY A 29 9.25 -3.93 -17.64
N LYS A 30 10.05 -2.90 -17.35
CA LYS A 30 11.16 -2.48 -18.20
C LYS A 30 12.36 -3.43 -18.04
N LYS A 31 13.05 -3.70 -19.15
CA LYS A 31 14.30 -4.44 -19.13
C LYS A 31 15.46 -3.54 -18.72
N GLN A 32 16.58 -4.15 -18.30
CA GLN A 32 17.77 -3.41 -17.89
C GLN A 32 18.29 -2.47 -18.99
N GLU A 33 18.18 -2.89 -20.25
CA GLU A 33 18.59 -2.09 -21.43
C GLU A 33 17.77 -0.79 -21.55
N ASP A 34 16.45 -0.86 -21.23
CA ASP A 34 15.55 0.31 -21.27
C ASP A 34 15.88 1.31 -20.15
N LEU A 35 16.58 0.86 -19.10
CA LEU A 35 16.90 1.68 -17.94
C LEU A 35 18.16 2.55 -18.13
N LEU A 36 19.01 2.24 -19.12
CA LEU A 36 20.27 2.95 -19.34
C LEU A 36 20.10 4.43 -19.73
N ASN A 37 18.97 4.78 -20.34
CA ASN A 37 18.69 6.13 -20.82
C ASN A 37 17.59 6.85 -20.04
N ILE A 38 17.27 6.38 -18.84
CA ILE A 38 16.23 7.00 -17.99
C ILE A 38 16.68 8.38 -17.52
N ARG A 39 15.76 9.32 -17.60
CA ARG A 39 15.91 10.68 -17.08
C ARG A 39 15.12 10.86 -15.79
N VAL A 40 15.43 11.90 -15.05
CA VAL A 40 14.73 12.27 -13.81
C VAL A 40 13.22 12.47 -14.07
N GLU A 41 12.87 13.06 -15.22
CA GLU A 41 11.47 13.28 -15.61
C GLU A 41 10.67 11.97 -15.75
N ASP A 42 11.34 10.88 -16.14
CA ASP A 42 10.70 9.57 -16.27
C ASP A 42 10.46 8.93 -14.89
N ALA A 43 11.39 9.13 -13.96
CA ALA A 43 11.23 8.68 -12.56
C ALA A 43 10.13 9.46 -11.82
N LEU A 44 9.85 10.70 -12.22
CA LEU A 44 8.81 11.55 -11.62
C LEU A 44 7.40 11.23 -12.12
N LYS A 45 7.24 10.36 -13.11
CA LYS A 45 5.92 9.94 -13.65
C LYS A 45 5.35 8.77 -12.86
N HIS A 46 4.78 9.01 -11.68
CA HIS A 46 4.11 7.94 -10.94
C HIS A 46 2.75 7.60 -11.58
N PRO A 47 2.44 6.31 -11.83
CA PRO A 47 1.23 5.92 -12.58
C PRO A 47 -0.08 6.24 -11.87
N ASN A 48 -0.14 6.19 -10.54
CA ASN A 48 -1.39 6.22 -9.78
C ASN A 48 -1.49 7.34 -8.74
N TRP A 49 -0.36 7.92 -8.31
CA TRP A 49 -0.33 8.87 -7.21
C TRP A 49 0.30 10.19 -7.63
N ALA A 50 -0.36 11.29 -7.29
CA ALA A 50 0.25 12.62 -7.32
C ALA A 50 0.96 12.88 -5.99
N MET A 51 2.28 12.77 -5.97
CA MET A 51 3.10 12.84 -4.76
C MET A 51 4.20 13.89 -4.89
N GLY A 52 4.83 14.25 -3.77
CA GLY A 52 6.03 15.07 -3.77
C GLY A 52 7.19 14.41 -4.52
N ARG A 53 8.15 15.22 -5.01
CA ARG A 53 9.26 14.76 -5.86
C ARG A 53 10.09 13.66 -5.20
N LYS A 54 10.46 13.82 -3.91
CA LYS A 54 11.30 12.86 -3.20
C LYS A 54 10.67 11.47 -3.17
N ILE A 55 9.43 11.35 -2.65
CA ILE A 55 8.76 10.05 -2.51
C ILE A 55 8.45 9.42 -3.89
N THR A 56 8.26 10.22 -4.93
CA THR A 56 8.06 9.73 -6.29
C THR A 56 9.33 9.05 -6.81
N ILE A 57 10.50 9.63 -6.57
CA ILE A 57 11.80 9.01 -6.90
C ILE A 57 12.01 7.75 -6.07
N ASP A 58 11.77 7.79 -4.76
CA ASP A 58 11.89 6.62 -3.88
C ASP A 58 10.98 5.47 -4.32
N SER A 59 9.77 5.80 -4.80
CA SER A 59 8.83 4.82 -5.37
C SER A 59 9.35 4.22 -6.68
N SER A 60 9.98 5.03 -7.53
CA SER A 60 10.50 4.58 -8.83
C SER A 60 11.62 3.54 -8.71
N THR A 61 12.39 3.61 -7.65
CA THR A 61 13.48 2.68 -7.32
C THR A 61 13.09 1.58 -6.33
N MET A 62 11.85 1.57 -5.87
CA MET A 62 11.34 0.71 -4.79
C MET A 62 12.01 0.93 -3.42
N VAL A 63 12.85 1.95 -3.26
CA VAL A 63 13.46 2.32 -1.96
C VAL A 63 12.39 2.64 -0.92
N ASN A 64 11.32 3.36 -1.32
CA ASN A 64 10.19 3.61 -0.43
C ASN A 64 9.61 2.32 0.14
N LYS A 65 9.47 1.29 -0.69
CA LYS A 65 8.94 0.00 -0.24
C LYS A 65 9.92 -0.72 0.70
N GLY A 66 11.20 -0.61 0.48
CA GLY A 66 12.22 -1.11 1.43
C GLY A 66 12.13 -0.42 2.79
N LEU A 67 11.91 0.89 2.83
CA LEU A 67 11.68 1.63 4.08
C LEU A 67 10.41 1.16 4.78
N GLU A 68 9.33 0.95 4.04
CA GLU A 68 8.07 0.44 4.60
C GLU A 68 8.20 -0.99 5.17
N VAL A 69 9.05 -1.85 4.60
CA VAL A 69 9.38 -3.17 5.18
C VAL A 69 10.02 -3.01 6.55
N MET A 70 11.00 -2.10 6.67
CA MET A 70 11.64 -1.81 7.95
C MET A 70 10.65 -1.21 8.95
N GLU A 71 9.79 -0.29 8.52
CA GLU A 71 8.73 0.28 9.37
C GLU A 71 7.76 -0.80 9.86
N ALA A 72 7.31 -1.70 8.99
CA ALA A 72 6.39 -2.78 9.34
C ALA A 72 6.98 -3.68 10.43
N ARG A 73 8.26 -4.05 10.32
CA ARG A 73 8.97 -4.81 11.35
C ARG A 73 8.87 -4.14 12.73
N TRP A 74 9.18 -2.85 12.79
CA TRP A 74 9.23 -2.14 14.07
C TRP A 74 7.84 -1.79 14.62
N LEU A 75 6.92 -1.37 13.77
CA LEU A 75 5.57 -0.95 14.18
C LEU A 75 4.70 -2.13 14.63
N PHE A 76 4.85 -3.29 13.99
CA PHE A 76 4.00 -4.45 14.24
C PHE A 76 4.74 -5.59 14.97
N ASN A 77 6.02 -5.41 15.28
CA ASN A 77 6.86 -6.38 15.99
C ASN A 77 6.83 -7.77 15.33
N VAL A 78 7.03 -7.81 14.02
CA VAL A 78 7.13 -9.03 13.21
C VAL A 78 8.56 -9.25 12.74
N ASP A 79 8.91 -10.48 12.39
CA ASP A 79 10.18 -10.71 11.73
C ASP A 79 10.17 -10.15 10.31
N ILE A 80 11.35 -9.74 9.81
CA ILE A 80 11.48 -9.18 8.48
C ILE A 80 11.09 -10.19 7.39
N ASP A 81 11.34 -11.47 7.65
CA ASP A 81 10.99 -12.57 6.76
C ASP A 81 9.47 -12.81 6.65
N ASP A 82 8.71 -12.29 7.61
CA ASP A 82 7.24 -12.32 7.60
C ASP A 82 6.63 -11.10 6.91
N VAL A 83 7.46 -10.19 6.37
CA VAL A 83 7.01 -9.04 5.58
C VAL A 83 7.26 -9.30 4.10
N GLN A 84 6.21 -9.56 3.35
CA GLN A 84 6.28 -9.82 1.91
C GLN A 84 5.78 -8.64 1.09
N VAL A 85 6.54 -8.22 0.09
CA VAL A 85 6.12 -7.19 -0.86
C VAL A 85 5.34 -7.83 -2.01
N VAL A 86 4.14 -7.29 -2.29
CA VAL A 86 3.26 -7.73 -3.38
C VAL A 86 3.01 -6.57 -4.33
N VAL A 87 3.38 -6.74 -5.60
CA VAL A 87 3.14 -5.71 -6.62
C VAL A 87 1.69 -5.79 -7.11
N GLN A 88 0.94 -4.73 -6.85
CA GLN A 88 -0.46 -4.57 -7.25
C GLN A 88 -0.62 -3.23 -7.98
N PRO A 89 -0.54 -3.25 -9.32
CA PRO A 89 -0.46 -2.03 -10.13
C PRO A 89 -1.68 -1.12 -10.03
N GLN A 90 -2.84 -1.69 -9.78
CA GLN A 90 -4.11 -0.97 -9.70
C GLN A 90 -4.19 -0.05 -8.47
N SER A 91 -3.37 -0.32 -7.45
CA SER A 91 -3.33 0.42 -6.18
C SER A 91 -4.70 0.56 -5.51
N VAL A 92 -5.54 -0.47 -5.61
CA VAL A 92 -6.84 -0.55 -4.92
C VAL A 92 -6.68 -1.20 -3.55
N ILE A 93 -5.83 -2.23 -3.46
CA ILE A 93 -5.49 -2.90 -2.21
C ILE A 93 -4.30 -2.18 -1.58
N HIS A 94 -4.50 -1.68 -0.37
CA HIS A 94 -3.50 -0.89 0.36
C HIS A 94 -2.86 -1.69 1.50
N SER A 95 -2.28 -2.84 1.19
CA SER A 95 -1.71 -3.83 2.11
C SER A 95 -2.74 -4.75 2.74
N MET A 96 -2.24 -5.91 3.17
CA MET A 96 -3.03 -7.01 3.71
C MET A 96 -2.26 -7.65 4.86
N VAL A 97 -2.97 -8.44 5.65
CA VAL A 97 -2.38 -9.34 6.63
C VAL A 97 -2.88 -10.76 6.38
N GLU A 98 -1.99 -11.73 6.47
CA GLU A 98 -2.31 -13.15 6.45
C GLU A 98 -2.25 -13.66 7.89
N TYR A 99 -3.31 -14.34 8.33
CA TYR A 99 -3.42 -14.95 9.64
C TYR A 99 -2.99 -16.42 9.61
N VAL A 100 -2.73 -16.99 10.79
CA VAL A 100 -2.27 -18.40 10.93
C VAL A 100 -3.30 -19.41 10.45
N ASP A 101 -4.58 -19.05 10.43
CA ASP A 101 -5.68 -19.87 9.89
C ASP A 101 -5.78 -19.82 8.36
N GLY A 102 -4.93 -19.01 7.70
CA GLY A 102 -4.93 -18.80 6.26
C GLY A 102 -5.85 -17.68 5.77
N ALA A 103 -6.59 -17.03 6.66
CA ALA A 103 -7.39 -15.87 6.28
C ALA A 103 -6.50 -14.68 5.89
N VAL A 104 -6.90 -13.97 4.83
CA VAL A 104 -6.23 -12.73 4.42
C VAL A 104 -7.20 -11.57 4.54
N ILE A 105 -6.85 -10.57 5.34
CA ILE A 105 -7.63 -9.35 5.52
C ILE A 105 -6.91 -8.17 4.88
N ALA A 106 -7.62 -7.44 4.05
CA ALA A 106 -7.10 -6.33 3.26
C ALA A 106 -7.87 -5.03 3.51
N GLN A 107 -7.15 -3.91 3.48
CA GLN A 107 -7.79 -2.60 3.41
C GLN A 107 -7.80 -2.14 1.95
N LEU A 108 -8.98 -1.90 1.43
CA LEU A 108 -9.21 -1.43 0.07
C LEU A 108 -9.71 0.01 0.07
N GLY A 109 -9.35 0.75 -0.97
CA GLY A 109 -9.81 2.12 -1.13
C GLY A 109 -9.27 2.79 -2.39
N THR A 110 -9.76 3.98 -2.69
CA THR A 110 -9.14 4.84 -3.69
C THR A 110 -7.76 5.31 -3.20
N PRO A 111 -6.79 5.57 -4.10
CA PRO A 111 -5.47 6.07 -3.75
C PRO A 111 -5.54 7.54 -3.28
N ASP A 112 -6.06 7.75 -2.08
CA ASP A 112 -6.19 9.06 -1.45
C ASP A 112 -5.78 8.97 0.03
N MET A 113 -4.76 9.73 0.42
CA MET A 113 -4.26 9.79 1.79
C MET A 113 -5.23 10.41 2.79
N LYS A 114 -6.29 11.09 2.33
CA LYS A 114 -7.31 11.64 3.24
C LYS A 114 -8.00 10.58 4.08
N LEU A 115 -8.24 9.38 3.49
CA LEU A 115 -8.89 8.27 4.20
C LEU A 115 -8.07 7.78 5.41
N PRO A 116 -6.81 7.39 5.27
CA PRO A 116 -6.01 6.93 6.40
C PRO A 116 -5.71 8.05 7.40
N ILE A 117 -5.52 9.29 6.95
CA ILE A 117 -5.28 10.44 7.83
C ILE A 117 -6.53 10.72 8.67
N GLN A 118 -7.72 10.78 8.04
CA GLN A 118 -8.97 10.97 8.76
C GLN A 118 -9.21 9.86 9.79
N TYR A 119 -8.98 8.61 9.41
CA TYR A 119 -9.14 7.49 10.33
C TYR A 119 -8.16 7.58 11.52
N ALA A 120 -6.92 8.00 11.30
CA ALA A 120 -5.96 8.19 12.38
C ALA A 120 -6.37 9.29 13.35
N LEU A 121 -6.96 10.38 12.84
CA LEU A 121 -7.42 11.52 13.67
C LEU A 121 -8.68 11.22 14.49
N TYR A 122 -9.56 10.36 13.99
CA TYR A 122 -10.84 10.05 14.63
C TYR A 122 -10.91 8.65 15.23
N TYR A 123 -9.80 7.90 15.20
CA TYR A 123 -9.79 6.55 15.76
C TYR A 123 -10.38 6.50 17.19
N PRO A 124 -11.22 5.50 17.52
CA PRO A 124 -11.63 4.34 16.70
C PRO A 124 -12.85 4.60 15.79
N GLU A 125 -13.37 5.81 15.76
CA GLU A 125 -14.55 6.16 14.98
C GLU A 125 -14.27 6.23 13.48
N ARG A 126 -15.25 5.78 12.68
CA ARG A 126 -15.25 6.01 11.23
C ARG A 126 -16.25 7.13 10.91
N ARG A 127 -15.74 8.21 10.34
CA ARG A 127 -16.56 9.35 9.93
C ARG A 127 -16.70 9.41 8.43
N CYS A 128 -17.86 9.89 7.97
CA CYS A 128 -18.07 10.14 6.55
C CYS A 128 -17.05 11.16 6.04
N THR A 129 -16.36 10.84 4.95
CA THR A 129 -15.57 11.79 4.20
C THR A 129 -16.51 12.68 3.38
N CYS A 130 -17.25 13.58 4.03
CA CYS A 130 -18.25 14.45 3.40
C CYS A 130 -17.64 15.50 2.44
N LEU A 131 -16.59 15.17 1.74
CA LEU A 131 -16.17 15.89 0.55
C LEU A 131 -17.00 15.34 -0.61
N ARG A 132 -18.06 16.07 -0.93
CA ARG A 132 -19.02 15.80 -2.00
C ARG A 132 -18.38 15.01 -3.16
N GLY A 133 -18.83 13.79 -3.38
CA GLY A 133 -18.97 13.27 -4.72
C GLY A 133 -18.12 12.11 -5.19
N ARG A 134 -17.28 11.43 -4.39
CA ARG A 134 -16.64 10.19 -4.85
C ARG A 134 -16.58 9.13 -3.76
N ALA A 135 -17.72 8.52 -3.50
CA ALA A 135 -17.70 7.16 -2.98
C ALA A 135 -17.07 6.26 -4.06
N MET A 136 -16.21 5.34 -3.66
CA MET A 136 -15.71 4.29 -4.54
C MET A 136 -16.91 3.55 -5.10
N ARG A 137 -17.17 3.65 -6.40
CA ARG A 137 -18.18 2.83 -7.07
C ARG A 137 -17.48 1.54 -7.46
N TRP A 138 -17.85 0.46 -6.83
CA TRP A 138 -17.46 -0.87 -7.26
C TRP A 138 -18.18 -1.15 -8.58
N ASN A 139 -17.46 -1.09 -9.68
CA ASN A 139 -17.99 -1.48 -10.96
C ASN A 139 -17.66 -2.95 -11.16
N THR A 140 -18.65 -3.81 -11.08
CA THR A 140 -18.51 -5.27 -11.21
C THR A 140 -18.04 -5.71 -12.60
N SER A 141 -17.96 -4.78 -13.57
CA SER A 141 -17.48 -5.06 -14.92
C SER A 141 -15.95 -5.13 -15.04
N ASP A 142 -15.21 -4.62 -14.06
CA ASP A 142 -13.75 -4.51 -14.18
C ASP A 142 -12.97 -5.62 -13.43
N GLY A 143 -13.64 -6.71 -13.07
CA GLY A 143 -13.09 -7.93 -12.49
C GLY A 143 -12.09 -7.68 -11.36
N ILE A 144 -12.49 -7.93 -10.12
CA ILE A 144 -11.52 -8.11 -9.02
C ILE A 144 -10.76 -9.41 -9.24
#